data_60c65e096aaa6681e42263175e6fe6fa
#
_entry.id   60c65e096aaa6681e42263175e6fe6fa
#
_cell.length_a   1.000
_cell.length_b   1.000
_cell.length_c   1.000
_cell.angle_alpha   90.00
_cell.angle_beta   90.00
_cell.angle_gamma   90.00
#
_symmetry.space_group_name_H-M   'P 1'
#
loop_
_entity.id
_entity.type
_entity.pdbx_description
1 polymer ?
#
loop_
_entity_poly.entity_id
_entity_poly.type
_entity_poly.pdbx_seq_one_letter_code
_entity_poly.pdbx_strand_id
1 'polypeptide(L)'
;MALLEPTPTTRGFHSLPCGELTRRIFSVLLLTSGLMGALAKAEELAAIGPTYPIAEQNLLDMIAQRLRALEKSGQLHALQEQAIAKGRAAVANPAPVPGLTPAKAPRTVYVDPTYVLDKNILDAQGHVLFPAGTRTNPLTITSMSKKLLFFDARDPAQARMVRSLLQRDGARIKPVLVGGSYLELMKQWKTRIYFDQQGRLVGRFGIRHVPALVYQEGMRLRIDEIVVAR
;
A
#
# COMPACT_ATOMS: atom_id res chain seq x y z
N MET A 1 -37.44 -56.66 4.83
CA MET A 1 -37.99 -57.25 3.60
C MET A 1 -37.14 -56.79 2.44
N ALA A 2 -36.20 -57.67 2.02
CA ALA A 2 -35.73 -58.04 0.68
C ALA A 2 -35.13 -56.86 -0.14
N LEU A 3 -33.82 -56.69 -0.15
CA LEU A 3 -32.77 -57.14 -1.07
C LEU A 3 -33.18 -57.41 -2.51
N LEU A 4 -32.59 -56.66 -3.45
CA LEU A 4 -32.26 -57.12 -4.79
C LEU A 4 -31.14 -56.23 -5.37
N GLU A 5 -29.92 -56.77 -5.42
CA GLU A 5 -28.85 -56.34 -6.26
C GLU A 5 -29.05 -56.79 -7.73
N PRO A 6 -28.50 -56.11 -8.70
CA PRO A 6 -28.23 -56.70 -10.02
C PRO A 6 -26.73 -56.90 -10.28
N THR A 7 -26.39 -58.13 -10.62
CA THR A 7 -25.11 -58.67 -11.08
C THR A 7 -24.55 -58.03 -12.35
N PRO A 8 -23.23 -57.91 -12.51
CA PRO A 8 -22.64 -57.45 -13.78
C PRO A 8 -22.41 -58.59 -14.73
N THR A 9 -22.87 -58.38 -15.98
CA THR A 9 -22.63 -59.28 -17.13
C THR A 9 -21.24 -59.05 -17.68
N THR A 10 -20.36 -60.03 -17.57
CA THR A 10 -19.05 -60.11 -18.21
C THR A 10 -19.22 -60.45 -19.70
N ARG A 11 -18.89 -59.55 -20.61
CA ARG A 11 -18.60 -59.87 -22.00
C ARG A 11 -17.10 -60.03 -22.19
N GLY A 12 -16.66 -61.22 -22.62
CA GLY A 12 -15.31 -61.56 -22.93
C GLY A 12 -14.80 -60.75 -24.12
N PHE A 13 -13.63 -60.17 -23.93
CA PHE A 13 -12.85 -59.58 -25.00
C PHE A 13 -11.75 -60.58 -25.42
N HIS A 14 -11.82 -60.99 -26.68
CA HIS A 14 -10.79 -61.79 -27.32
C HIS A 14 -9.46 -61.02 -27.38
N SER A 15 -8.41 -61.60 -26.83
CA SER A 15 -7.04 -61.09 -26.89
C SER A 15 -6.45 -61.30 -28.28
N LEU A 16 -6.17 -60.22 -29.01
CA LEU A 16 -5.30 -60.21 -30.18
C LEU A 16 -3.85 -60.00 -29.74
N PRO A 17 -2.86 -60.67 -30.36
CA PRO A 17 -1.45 -60.52 -29.93
C PRO A 17 -0.86 -59.22 -30.44
N CYS A 18 -0.75 -58.27 -29.55
CA CYS A 18 -0.22 -56.91 -29.80
C CYS A 18 1.29 -56.86 -29.44
N GLY A 19 2.08 -57.77 -30.02
CA GLY A 19 3.50 -57.84 -29.66
C GLY A 19 4.49 -57.32 -30.72
N GLU A 20 4.12 -57.32 -32.00
CA GLU A 20 5.06 -56.97 -33.08
C GLU A 20 4.93 -55.55 -33.63
N LEU A 21 3.73 -54.97 -33.55
CA LEU A 21 3.51 -53.63 -34.10
C LEU A 21 4.08 -52.53 -33.18
N THR A 22 4.01 -52.72 -31.88
CA THR A 22 4.58 -51.80 -30.89
C THR A 22 6.10 -51.75 -30.89
N ARG A 23 6.76 -52.90 -31.20
CA ARG A 23 8.22 -52.99 -31.24
C ARG A 23 8.82 -52.25 -32.45
N ARG A 24 8.10 -52.23 -33.58
CA ARG A 24 8.53 -51.50 -34.79
C ARG A 24 8.30 -50.02 -34.71
N ILE A 25 7.22 -49.61 -34.08
CA ILE A 25 6.92 -48.18 -33.85
C ILE A 25 7.90 -47.56 -32.82
N PHE A 26 8.28 -48.32 -31.76
CA PHE A 26 9.25 -47.85 -30.79
C PHE A 26 10.68 -47.73 -31.35
N SER A 27 11.08 -48.64 -32.28
CA SER A 27 12.39 -48.56 -32.93
C SER A 27 12.51 -47.41 -33.94
N VAL A 28 11.43 -47.04 -34.64
CA VAL A 28 11.40 -45.89 -35.55
C VAL A 28 11.35 -44.59 -34.77
N LEU A 29 10.65 -44.53 -33.64
CA LEU A 29 10.58 -43.35 -32.81
C LEU A 29 11.89 -43.05 -32.08
N LEU A 30 12.67 -44.08 -31.70
CA LEU A 30 13.98 -43.90 -31.08
C LEU A 30 15.05 -43.43 -32.08
N LEU A 31 14.92 -43.80 -33.37
CA LEU A 31 15.86 -43.37 -34.42
C LEU A 31 15.63 -41.91 -34.85
N THR A 32 14.37 -41.43 -34.81
CA THR A 32 14.06 -40.05 -35.17
C THR A 32 14.37 -39.07 -34.01
N SER A 33 14.34 -39.53 -32.75
CA SER A 33 14.69 -38.72 -31.56
C SER A 33 16.20 -38.44 -31.45
N GLY A 34 17.05 -39.30 -32.02
CA GLY A 34 18.51 -39.12 -31.99
C GLY A 34 19.06 -38.10 -33.01
N LEU A 35 18.26 -37.69 -34.00
CA LEU A 35 18.75 -36.81 -35.08
C LEU A 35 18.43 -35.33 -34.90
N MET A 36 17.61 -34.98 -33.90
CA MET A 36 17.24 -33.57 -33.59
C MET A 36 18.08 -32.92 -32.49
N GLY A 37 19.04 -33.65 -31.91
CA GLY A 37 19.86 -33.15 -30.81
C GLY A 37 21.20 -32.48 -31.20
N ALA A 38 21.50 -32.30 -32.48
CA ALA A 38 22.87 -31.98 -32.90
C ALA A 38 23.07 -30.59 -33.54
N LEU A 39 22.13 -29.68 -33.52
CA LEU A 39 22.28 -28.38 -34.21
C LEU A 39 21.86 -27.14 -33.42
N ALA A 40 22.03 -27.13 -32.11
CA ALA A 40 22.04 -25.88 -31.38
C ALA A 40 23.45 -25.57 -30.88
N LYS A 41 24.41 -25.46 -31.79
CA LYS A 41 25.59 -24.64 -31.56
C LYS A 41 25.07 -23.19 -31.68
N ALA A 42 24.92 -22.50 -30.58
CA ALA A 42 24.91 -21.05 -30.59
C ALA A 42 26.27 -20.64 -31.20
N GLU A 43 26.25 -20.22 -32.45
CA GLU A 43 27.38 -19.62 -33.10
C GLU A 43 27.61 -18.30 -32.39
N GLU A 44 28.65 -18.25 -31.55
CA GLU A 44 29.15 -16.98 -31.04
C GLU A 44 29.52 -16.16 -32.28
N LEU A 45 28.68 -15.20 -32.63
CA LEU A 45 28.97 -14.24 -33.67
C LEU A 45 30.28 -13.55 -33.26
N ALA A 46 31.33 -13.84 -34.03
CA ALA A 46 32.61 -13.18 -33.86
C ALA A 46 32.37 -11.65 -33.87
N ALA A 47 32.91 -10.96 -32.90
CA ALA A 47 32.79 -9.52 -32.81
C ALA A 47 33.23 -8.86 -34.13
N ILE A 48 32.30 -8.24 -34.83
CA ILE A 48 32.53 -7.55 -36.08
C ILE A 48 33.14 -6.18 -35.76
N GLY A 49 34.46 -6.13 -35.74
CA GLY A 49 35.21 -4.89 -35.48
C GLY A 49 36.15 -4.97 -34.28
N PRO A 50 37.04 -3.98 -34.12
CA PRO A 50 37.94 -3.94 -32.97
C PRO A 50 37.14 -3.70 -31.69
N THR A 51 37.13 -4.68 -30.78
CA THR A 51 36.56 -4.53 -29.43
C THR A 51 37.54 -3.75 -28.59
N TYR A 52 37.12 -2.58 -28.13
CA TYR A 52 37.89 -1.81 -27.14
C TYR A 52 37.51 -2.28 -25.77
N PRO A 53 38.47 -2.49 -24.82
CA PRO A 53 38.14 -2.77 -23.45
C PRO A 53 37.34 -1.58 -22.89
N ILE A 54 36.24 -1.88 -22.21
CA ILE A 54 35.45 -0.88 -21.54
C ILE A 54 36.34 -0.25 -20.46
N ALA A 55 36.76 1.00 -20.67
CA ALA A 55 37.62 1.74 -19.75
C ALA A 55 36.84 2.30 -18.53
N GLU A 56 35.53 2.09 -18.49
CA GLU A 56 34.70 2.53 -17.39
C GLU A 56 34.91 1.61 -16.16
N GLN A 57 35.15 2.23 -15.02
CA GLN A 57 35.22 1.50 -13.77
C GLN A 57 33.85 0.89 -13.44
N ASN A 58 33.85 -0.33 -12.91
CA ASN A 58 32.65 -0.94 -12.39
C ASN A 58 32.00 0.00 -11.35
N LEU A 59 30.76 0.40 -11.59
CA LEU A 59 30.00 1.32 -10.74
C LEU A 59 29.96 0.85 -9.28
N LEU A 60 29.82 -0.45 -9.07
CA LEU A 60 29.77 -1.05 -7.73
C LEU A 60 31.13 -0.90 -7.01
N ASP A 61 32.24 -1.11 -7.73
CA ASP A 61 33.58 -0.94 -7.15
C ASP A 61 33.86 0.51 -6.82
N MET A 62 33.44 1.43 -7.67
CA MET A 62 33.54 2.88 -7.42
C MET A 62 32.73 3.30 -6.19
N ILE A 63 31.48 2.82 -6.05
CA ILE A 63 30.64 3.09 -4.89
C ILE A 63 31.30 2.51 -3.62
N ALA A 64 31.79 1.27 -3.67
CA ALA A 64 32.44 0.62 -2.55
C ALA A 64 33.72 1.37 -2.11
N GLN A 65 34.55 1.80 -3.05
CA GLN A 65 35.73 2.62 -2.76
C GLN A 65 35.36 3.96 -2.11
N ARG A 66 34.33 4.64 -2.63
CA ARG A 66 33.86 5.92 -2.06
C ARG A 66 33.30 5.75 -0.66
N LEU A 67 32.54 4.70 -0.40
CA LEU A 67 32.04 4.40 0.94
C LEU A 67 33.17 4.11 1.92
N ARG A 68 34.17 3.30 1.55
CA ARG A 68 35.34 3.06 2.39
C ARG A 68 36.14 4.33 2.68
N ALA A 69 36.26 5.25 1.72
CA ALA A 69 36.92 6.52 1.92
C ALA A 69 36.16 7.41 2.93
N LEU A 70 34.83 7.47 2.82
CA LEU A 70 33.95 8.20 3.75
C LEU A 70 33.99 7.60 5.15
N GLU A 71 34.09 6.28 5.28
CA GLU A 71 34.24 5.57 6.55
C GLU A 71 35.57 5.92 7.22
N LYS A 72 36.70 5.78 6.49
CA LYS A 72 38.05 6.12 6.99
C LYS A 72 38.19 7.58 7.41
N SER A 73 37.49 8.51 6.73
CA SER A 73 37.53 9.94 7.07
C SER A 73 36.55 10.32 8.21
N GLY A 74 35.75 9.40 8.72
CA GLY A 74 34.72 9.69 9.72
C GLY A 74 33.47 10.41 9.15
N GLN A 75 33.49 10.78 7.88
CA GLN A 75 32.36 11.50 7.24
C GLN A 75 31.08 10.66 7.20
N LEU A 76 31.21 9.34 7.06
CA LEU A 76 30.05 8.44 7.08
C LEU A 76 29.31 8.52 8.43
N HIS A 77 30.06 8.52 9.54
CA HIS A 77 29.49 8.66 10.89
C HIS A 77 28.81 10.03 11.07
N ALA A 78 29.42 11.11 10.62
CA ALA A 78 28.85 12.45 10.67
C ALA A 78 27.54 12.55 9.84
N LEU A 79 27.51 11.94 8.66
CA LEU A 79 26.30 11.87 7.83
C LEU A 79 25.17 11.07 8.50
N GLN A 80 25.52 9.96 9.17
CA GLN A 80 24.55 9.16 9.93
C GLN A 80 23.96 9.94 11.11
N GLU A 81 24.81 10.63 11.88
CA GLU A 81 24.34 11.49 12.97
C GLU A 81 23.43 12.61 12.49
N GLN A 82 23.80 13.27 11.38
CA GLN A 82 22.94 14.28 10.76
C GLN A 82 21.62 13.71 10.28
N ALA A 83 21.61 12.52 9.67
CA ALA A 83 20.39 11.85 9.23
C ALA A 83 19.48 11.51 10.41
N ILE A 84 20.05 11.00 11.51
CA ILE A 84 19.32 10.71 12.75
C ILE A 84 18.74 12.00 13.35
N ALA A 85 19.53 13.07 13.43
CA ALA A 85 19.08 14.36 13.94
C ALA A 85 17.94 14.95 13.10
N LYS A 86 18.09 14.94 11.78
CA LYS A 86 17.04 15.36 10.84
C LYS A 86 15.78 14.50 10.97
N GLY A 87 15.94 13.19 11.08
CA GLY A 87 14.81 12.26 11.27
C GLY A 87 14.06 12.55 12.58
N ARG A 88 14.78 12.75 13.68
CA ARG A 88 14.18 13.12 14.99
C ARG A 88 13.46 14.47 14.91
N ALA A 89 14.05 15.47 14.26
CA ALA A 89 13.43 16.78 14.06
C ALA A 89 12.16 16.69 13.22
N ALA A 90 12.17 15.91 12.14
CA ALA A 90 11.00 15.70 11.27
C ALA A 90 9.86 14.96 11.99
N VAL A 91 10.17 14.03 12.90
CA VAL A 91 9.17 13.36 13.74
C VAL A 91 8.61 14.32 14.78
N ALA A 92 9.46 15.12 15.42
CA ALA A 92 9.03 16.08 16.45
C ALA A 92 8.19 17.22 15.88
N ASN A 93 8.55 17.70 14.70
CA ASN A 93 7.86 18.81 14.03
C ASN A 93 7.68 18.49 12.53
N PRO A 94 6.69 17.68 12.19
CA PRO A 94 6.47 17.28 10.81
C PRO A 94 6.06 18.47 9.94
N ALA A 95 6.38 18.38 8.65
CA ALA A 95 5.98 19.40 7.68
C ALA A 95 4.45 19.55 7.67
N PRO A 96 3.95 20.79 7.70
CA PRO A 96 2.51 21.03 7.68
C PRO A 96 1.87 20.55 6.37
N VAL A 97 0.60 20.15 6.46
CA VAL A 97 -0.17 19.75 5.29
C VAL A 97 -0.34 20.97 4.37
N PRO A 98 0.09 20.87 3.10
CA PRO A 98 0.00 21.98 2.18
C PRO A 98 -1.45 22.24 1.73
N GLY A 99 -1.72 23.46 1.23
CA GLY A 99 -3.00 23.83 0.62
C GLY A 99 -4.15 24.10 1.59
N LEU A 100 -3.92 24.07 2.90
CA LEU A 100 -4.92 24.40 3.92
C LEU A 100 -4.83 25.87 4.32
N THR A 101 -6.01 26.48 4.49
CA THR A 101 -6.15 27.85 4.99
C THR A 101 -7.16 27.92 6.14
N PRO A 102 -7.10 28.94 7.00
CA PRO A 102 -8.15 29.17 7.99
C PRO A 102 -9.51 29.42 7.33
N ALA A 103 -10.57 28.85 7.91
CA ALA A 103 -11.93 29.07 7.44
C ALA A 103 -12.36 30.54 7.63
N LYS A 104 -12.83 31.19 6.55
CA LYS A 104 -13.37 32.55 6.58
C LYS A 104 -14.88 32.59 6.70
N ALA A 105 -15.55 31.54 6.28
CA ALA A 105 -16.99 31.33 6.42
C ALA A 105 -17.26 29.85 6.78
N PRO A 106 -18.35 29.57 7.52
CA PRO A 106 -18.76 28.19 7.79
C PRO A 106 -19.11 27.48 6.48
N ARG A 107 -18.65 26.25 6.34
CA ARG A 107 -18.95 25.42 5.17
C ARG A 107 -19.22 23.99 5.62
N THR A 108 -20.28 23.39 5.09
CA THR A 108 -20.60 21.98 5.29
C THR A 108 -20.48 21.22 3.97
N VAL A 109 -19.81 20.09 4.01
CA VAL A 109 -19.64 19.18 2.85
C VAL A 109 -19.99 17.76 3.28
N TYR A 110 -20.54 16.98 2.36
CA TYR A 110 -20.82 15.56 2.59
C TYR A 110 -19.95 14.71 1.68
N VAL A 111 -19.38 13.65 2.26
CA VAL A 111 -18.59 12.65 1.54
C VAL A 111 -19.27 11.28 1.68
N ASP A 112 -19.51 10.63 0.56
CA ASP A 112 -19.93 9.23 0.53
C ASP A 112 -18.69 8.34 0.63
N PRO A 113 -18.51 7.56 1.71
CA PRO A 113 -17.37 6.67 1.87
C PRO A 113 -17.51 5.35 1.10
N THR A 114 -18.54 5.20 0.27
CA THR A 114 -18.73 4.00 -0.55
C THR A 114 -17.51 3.72 -1.40
N TYR A 115 -16.96 2.53 -1.23
CA TYR A 115 -15.86 2.02 -2.03
C TYR A 115 -16.39 1.12 -3.14
N VAL A 116 -15.87 1.29 -4.34
CA VAL A 116 -16.13 0.41 -5.49
C VAL A 116 -14.86 -0.37 -5.77
N LEU A 117 -14.99 -1.68 -5.87
CA LEU A 117 -13.87 -2.57 -6.09
C LEU A 117 -13.37 -2.46 -7.54
N ASP A 118 -12.11 -2.09 -7.74
CA ASP A 118 -11.53 -1.90 -9.08
C ASP A 118 -11.17 -3.22 -9.76
N LYS A 119 -10.86 -4.27 -8.97
CA LYS A 119 -10.42 -5.58 -9.45
C LYS A 119 -11.11 -6.68 -8.66
N ASN A 120 -11.21 -7.88 -9.27
CA ASN A 120 -11.68 -9.05 -8.54
C ASN A 120 -10.77 -9.37 -7.35
N ILE A 121 -11.36 -9.68 -6.20
CA ILE A 121 -10.64 -10.28 -5.08
C ILE A 121 -10.78 -11.78 -5.22
N LEU A 122 -9.64 -12.47 -5.26
CA LEU A 122 -9.56 -13.91 -5.43
C LEU A 122 -9.16 -14.57 -4.10
N ASP A 123 -9.58 -15.83 -3.91
CA ASP A 123 -9.06 -16.68 -2.85
C ASP A 123 -7.68 -17.27 -3.22
N ALA A 124 -7.09 -18.06 -2.32
CA ALA A 124 -5.80 -18.71 -2.56
C ALA A 124 -5.82 -19.73 -3.71
N GLN A 125 -7.00 -20.17 -4.14
CA GLN A 125 -7.22 -21.13 -5.22
C GLN A 125 -7.56 -20.43 -6.54
N GLY A 126 -7.70 -19.10 -6.55
CA GLY A 126 -8.00 -18.31 -7.75
C GLY A 126 -9.51 -18.12 -8.02
N HIS A 127 -10.42 -18.55 -7.14
CA HIS A 127 -11.85 -18.29 -7.27
C HIS A 127 -12.17 -16.84 -6.89
N VAL A 128 -13.13 -16.24 -7.60
CA VAL A 128 -13.57 -14.88 -7.32
C VAL A 128 -14.41 -14.84 -6.04
N LEU A 129 -13.89 -14.22 -4.98
CA LEU A 129 -14.62 -13.94 -3.74
C LEU A 129 -15.53 -12.71 -3.89
N PHE A 130 -14.97 -11.64 -4.46
CA PHE A 130 -15.72 -10.42 -4.76
C PHE A 130 -15.36 -9.92 -6.15
N PRO A 131 -16.34 -9.79 -7.04
CA PRO A 131 -16.10 -9.30 -8.40
C PRO A 131 -15.80 -7.80 -8.42
N ALA A 132 -15.06 -7.36 -9.43
CA ALA A 132 -14.90 -5.94 -9.74
C ALA A 132 -16.26 -5.26 -9.89
N GLY A 133 -16.36 -3.99 -9.47
CA GLY A 133 -17.64 -3.26 -9.43
C GLY A 133 -18.47 -3.49 -8.16
N THR A 134 -18.09 -4.43 -7.28
CA THR A 134 -18.74 -4.60 -5.98
C THR A 134 -18.64 -3.30 -5.18
N ARG A 135 -19.79 -2.83 -4.69
CA ARG A 135 -19.90 -1.59 -3.90
C ARG A 135 -20.11 -1.92 -2.43
N THR A 136 -19.34 -1.29 -1.57
CA THR A 136 -19.53 -1.43 -0.12
C THR A 136 -19.36 -0.08 0.56
N ASN A 137 -20.29 0.23 1.47
CA ASN A 137 -20.14 1.40 2.33
C ASN A 137 -19.67 0.90 3.72
N PRO A 138 -18.49 1.29 4.20
CA PRO A 138 -17.98 0.83 5.49
C PRO A 138 -18.88 1.22 6.67
N LEU A 139 -19.71 2.26 6.54
CA LEU A 139 -20.63 2.71 7.57
C LEU A 139 -21.82 1.75 7.77
N THR A 140 -22.07 0.82 6.85
CA THR A 140 -23.07 -0.26 7.06
C THR A 140 -22.57 -1.32 8.04
N ILE A 141 -21.25 -1.45 8.19
CA ILE A 141 -20.60 -2.47 9.03
C ILE A 141 -20.12 -1.85 10.35
N THR A 142 -19.52 -0.66 10.28
CA THR A 142 -18.91 0.00 11.44
C THR A 142 -19.26 1.47 11.48
N SER A 143 -19.88 1.93 12.58
CA SER A 143 -20.17 3.34 12.78
C SER A 143 -18.98 4.11 13.32
N MET A 144 -18.91 5.41 13.02
CA MET A 144 -17.91 6.31 13.61
C MET A 144 -18.28 6.63 15.06
N SER A 145 -17.55 6.07 16.01
CA SER A 145 -17.74 6.34 17.44
C SER A 145 -17.20 7.70 17.90
N LYS A 146 -16.29 8.32 17.13
CA LYS A 146 -15.63 9.59 17.47
C LYS A 146 -15.64 10.53 16.28
N LYS A 147 -15.74 11.82 16.56
CA LYS A 147 -15.57 12.91 15.59
C LYS A 147 -14.08 13.18 15.39
N LEU A 148 -13.64 13.37 14.15
CA LEU A 148 -12.28 13.80 13.84
C LEU A 148 -12.25 15.33 13.77
N LEU A 149 -11.37 15.96 14.53
CA LEU A 149 -11.22 17.41 14.54
C LEU A 149 -9.85 17.79 13.98
N PHE A 150 -9.84 18.28 12.76
CA PHE A 150 -8.63 18.73 12.05
C PHE A 150 -8.33 20.17 12.44
N PHE A 151 -7.07 20.48 12.77
CA PHE A 151 -6.67 21.84 13.14
C PHE A 151 -5.18 22.09 12.94
N ASP A 152 -4.81 23.35 12.82
CA ASP A 152 -3.44 23.81 12.74
C ASP A 152 -3.02 24.44 14.08
N ALA A 153 -2.07 23.83 14.76
CA ALA A 153 -1.61 24.34 16.06
C ALA A 153 -0.69 25.56 15.94
N ARG A 154 -0.22 25.89 14.74
CA ARG A 154 0.53 27.12 14.48
C ARG A 154 -0.37 28.36 14.59
N ASP A 155 -1.69 28.17 14.47
CA ASP A 155 -2.70 29.19 14.75
C ASP A 155 -3.16 29.07 16.22
N PRO A 156 -2.79 30.02 17.11
CA PRO A 156 -3.15 29.96 18.53
C PRO A 156 -4.67 30.00 18.79
N ALA A 157 -5.45 30.61 17.89
CA ALA A 157 -6.90 30.66 18.03
C ALA A 157 -7.52 29.29 17.82
N GLN A 158 -7.06 28.54 16.79
CA GLN A 158 -7.48 27.17 16.56
C GLN A 158 -7.07 26.26 17.74
N ALA A 159 -5.83 26.36 18.19
CA ALA A 159 -5.33 25.57 19.31
C ALA A 159 -6.17 25.79 20.59
N ARG A 160 -6.51 27.04 20.94
CA ARG A 160 -7.38 27.38 22.09
C ARG A 160 -8.76 26.77 21.93
N MET A 161 -9.40 26.93 20.77
CA MET A 161 -10.72 26.36 20.50
C MET A 161 -10.71 24.83 20.66
N VAL A 162 -9.74 24.16 20.03
CA VAL A 162 -9.65 22.70 20.10
C VAL A 162 -9.41 22.21 21.53
N ARG A 163 -8.54 22.88 22.29
CA ARG A 163 -8.30 22.56 23.70
C ARG A 163 -9.58 22.66 24.53
N SER A 164 -10.37 23.72 24.35
CA SER A 164 -11.65 23.89 25.01
C SER A 164 -12.65 22.79 24.64
N LEU A 165 -12.73 22.42 23.36
CA LEU A 165 -13.58 21.32 22.90
C LEU A 165 -13.16 19.98 23.51
N LEU A 166 -11.85 19.69 23.57
CA LEU A 166 -11.33 18.47 24.19
C LEU A 166 -11.61 18.39 25.69
N GLN A 167 -11.60 19.50 26.39
CA GLN A 167 -11.95 19.55 27.82
C GLN A 167 -13.44 19.21 28.07
N ARG A 168 -14.34 19.62 27.15
CA ARG A 168 -15.77 19.34 27.27
C ARG A 168 -16.16 17.96 26.76
N ASP A 169 -15.65 17.58 25.57
CA ASP A 169 -16.12 16.42 24.81
C ASP A 169 -14.97 15.47 24.40
N GLY A 170 -13.84 15.49 25.10
CA GLY A 170 -12.61 14.78 24.71
C GLY A 170 -12.80 13.29 24.46
N ALA A 171 -13.72 12.64 25.17
CA ALA A 171 -14.02 11.22 24.94
C ALA A 171 -14.60 10.95 23.55
N ARG A 172 -15.28 11.93 22.94
CA ARG A 172 -15.95 11.83 21.63
C ARG A 172 -15.17 12.44 20.48
N ILE A 173 -14.05 13.14 20.78
CA ILE A 173 -13.25 13.84 19.77
C ILE A 173 -11.88 13.19 19.63
N LYS A 174 -11.46 12.99 18.40
CA LYS A 174 -10.11 12.58 18.03
C LYS A 174 -9.43 13.77 17.34
N PRO A 175 -8.51 14.49 18.01
CA PRO A 175 -7.81 15.62 17.42
C PRO A 175 -6.77 15.15 16.41
N VAL A 176 -6.81 15.72 15.21
CA VAL A 176 -5.90 15.46 14.10
C VAL A 176 -5.21 16.75 13.72
N LEU A 177 -3.92 16.81 13.94
CA LEU A 177 -3.08 17.96 13.64
C LEU A 177 -2.70 17.97 12.16
N VAL A 178 -2.75 19.14 11.52
CA VAL A 178 -2.29 19.36 10.15
C VAL A 178 -1.07 20.26 10.06
N GLY A 179 -0.68 20.89 11.17
CA GLY A 179 0.52 21.73 11.28
C GLY A 179 0.92 21.97 12.73
N GLY A 180 2.23 21.99 12.99
CA GLY A 180 2.80 22.14 14.32
C GLY A 180 3.28 20.83 14.94
N SER A 181 3.82 20.89 16.15
CA SER A 181 4.39 19.75 16.87
C SER A 181 3.30 19.00 17.67
N TYR A 182 2.92 17.82 17.17
CA TYR A 182 1.95 16.97 17.88
C TYR A 182 2.54 16.41 19.18
N LEU A 183 3.86 16.16 19.24
CA LEU A 183 4.50 15.68 20.46
C LEU A 183 4.48 16.68 21.58
N GLU A 184 4.71 17.97 21.28
CA GLU A 184 4.64 19.03 22.28
C GLU A 184 3.21 19.22 22.77
N LEU A 185 2.25 19.24 21.87
CA LEU A 185 0.85 19.33 22.26
C LEU A 185 0.39 18.15 23.12
N MET A 186 0.81 16.92 22.79
CA MET A 186 0.50 15.76 23.63
C MET A 186 1.07 15.88 25.03
N LYS A 187 2.31 16.42 25.17
CA LYS A 187 2.93 16.66 26.47
C LYS A 187 2.16 17.74 27.28
N GLN A 188 1.80 18.84 26.60
CA GLN A 188 1.09 19.96 27.24
C GLN A 188 -0.35 19.63 27.61
N TRP A 189 -1.09 18.96 26.73
CA TRP A 189 -2.52 18.73 26.90
C TRP A 189 -2.83 17.39 27.60
N LYS A 190 -1.83 16.55 27.77
CA LYS A 190 -1.96 15.19 28.34
C LYS A 190 -3.00 14.34 27.61
N THR A 191 -3.16 14.60 26.30
CA THR A 191 -4.16 13.98 25.43
C THR A 191 -3.48 13.47 24.18
N ARG A 192 -3.95 12.33 23.66
CA ARG A 192 -3.44 11.77 22.42
C ARG A 192 -3.86 12.65 21.24
N ILE A 193 -2.87 13.13 20.48
CA ILE A 193 -3.05 13.93 19.27
C ILE A 193 -2.49 13.13 18.10
N TYR A 194 -3.23 13.08 17.01
CA TYR A 194 -2.83 12.43 15.79
C TYR A 194 -2.34 13.49 14.81
N PHE A 195 -1.52 13.08 13.84
CA PHE A 195 -1.05 13.96 12.77
C PHE A 195 -1.47 13.38 11.42
N ASP A 196 -2.01 14.21 10.53
CA ASP A 196 -2.34 13.80 9.16
C ASP A 196 -1.09 13.79 8.30
N GLN A 197 -0.43 12.63 8.22
CA GLN A 197 0.78 12.47 7.43
C GLN A 197 0.50 12.70 5.95
N GLN A 198 1.23 13.65 5.34
CA GLN A 198 1.10 14.00 3.92
C GLN A 198 -0.30 14.49 3.50
N GLY A 199 -1.17 14.86 4.42
CA GLY A 199 -2.52 15.33 4.11
C GLY A 199 -3.46 14.25 3.55
N ARG A 200 -3.22 12.98 3.87
CA ARG A 200 -3.99 11.84 3.31
C ARG A 200 -5.46 11.90 3.69
N LEU A 201 -5.76 12.22 4.95
CA LEU A 201 -7.13 12.34 5.41
C LEU A 201 -7.79 13.62 4.89
N VAL A 202 -7.07 14.74 4.96
CA VAL A 202 -7.52 16.03 4.40
C VAL A 202 -7.89 15.89 2.92
N GLY A 203 -7.02 15.25 2.12
CA GLY A 203 -7.30 15.00 0.70
C GLY A 203 -8.49 14.07 0.49
N ARG A 204 -8.59 12.98 1.28
CA ARG A 204 -9.70 12.02 1.16
C ARG A 204 -11.06 12.63 1.51
N PHE A 205 -11.12 13.53 2.47
CA PHE A 205 -12.33 14.21 2.90
C PHE A 205 -12.61 15.50 2.13
N GLY A 206 -11.70 15.97 1.28
CA GLY A 206 -11.83 17.21 0.53
C GLY A 206 -11.85 18.46 1.44
N ILE A 207 -11.16 18.42 2.59
CA ILE A 207 -11.04 19.53 3.52
C ILE A 207 -10.13 20.59 2.89
N ARG A 208 -10.58 21.82 2.85
CA ARG A 208 -9.83 22.97 2.31
C ARG A 208 -9.49 24.00 3.38
N HIS A 209 -10.31 24.06 4.41
CA HIS A 209 -10.16 25.03 5.49
C HIS A 209 -10.17 24.33 6.85
N VAL A 210 -9.38 24.86 7.76
CA VAL A 210 -9.29 24.37 9.14
C VAL A 210 -9.58 25.50 10.12
N PRO A 211 -10.18 25.18 11.28
CA PRO A 211 -10.53 23.85 11.78
C PRO A 211 -11.70 23.21 11.03
N ALA A 212 -11.68 21.86 10.97
CA ALA A 212 -12.75 21.10 10.35
C ALA A 212 -13.14 19.90 11.22
N LEU A 213 -14.44 19.68 11.39
CA LEU A 213 -15.00 18.59 12.16
C LEU A 213 -15.62 17.56 11.20
N VAL A 214 -15.16 16.31 11.27
CA VAL A 214 -15.67 15.20 10.46
C VAL A 214 -16.37 14.20 11.36
N TYR A 215 -17.60 13.84 11.01
CA TYR A 215 -18.39 12.86 11.75
C TYR A 215 -19.41 12.17 10.83
N GLN A 216 -19.93 11.06 11.30
CA GLN A 216 -20.96 10.33 10.58
C GLN A 216 -22.32 11.00 10.73
N GLU A 217 -23.02 11.16 9.60
CA GLU A 217 -24.42 11.52 9.54
C GLU A 217 -25.16 10.57 8.57
N GLY A 218 -25.89 9.62 9.16
CA GLY A 218 -26.48 8.51 8.38
C GLY A 218 -25.40 7.63 7.73
N MET A 219 -25.51 7.42 6.42
CA MET A 219 -24.54 6.63 5.63
C MET A 219 -23.48 7.49 4.92
N ARG A 220 -23.29 8.73 5.36
CA ARG A 220 -22.30 9.67 4.82
C ARG A 220 -21.45 10.26 5.94
N LEU A 221 -20.34 10.83 5.57
CA LEU A 221 -19.51 11.65 6.43
C LEU A 221 -19.88 13.11 6.19
N ARG A 222 -20.20 13.82 7.27
CA ARG A 222 -20.39 15.26 7.28
C ARG A 222 -19.08 15.93 7.72
N ILE A 223 -18.68 16.95 6.99
CA ILE A 223 -17.49 17.77 7.23
C ILE A 223 -17.94 19.20 7.44
N ASP A 224 -17.74 19.73 8.63
CA ASP A 224 -18.03 21.12 8.97
C ASP A 224 -16.71 21.89 9.11
N GLU A 225 -16.42 22.82 8.20
CA GLU A 225 -15.33 23.77 8.30
C GLU A 225 -15.78 24.95 9.17
N ILE A 226 -15.04 25.20 10.25
CA ILE A 226 -15.48 26.06 11.36
C ILE A 226 -14.67 27.36 11.33
N VAL A 227 -15.36 28.50 11.46
CA VAL A 227 -14.71 29.80 11.63
C VAL A 227 -14.31 29.96 13.09
N VAL A 228 -13.08 30.36 13.34
CA VAL A 228 -12.57 30.69 14.67
C VAL A 228 -12.48 32.20 14.81
N ALA A 229 -13.13 32.74 15.82
CA ALA A 229 -12.95 34.14 16.18
C ALA A 229 -11.50 34.38 16.64
N ARG A 230 -10.87 35.39 16.07
CA ARG A 230 -9.49 35.82 16.38
C ARG A 230 -9.47 36.81 17.52
#